data_a6a0bb9e4c3a316d1f8ea4bd75687d9d
#
_entry.id   a6a0bb9e4c3a316d1f8ea4bd75687d9d
#
_cell.length_a   1.000
_cell.length_b   1.000
_cell.length_c   1.000
_cell.angle_alpha   90.00
_cell.angle_beta   90.00
_cell.angle_gamma   90.00
#
_symmetry.space_group_name_H-M   'P 1'
#
loop_
_entity.id
_entity.type
_entity.pdbx_description
1 polymer ?
#
loop_
_entity_poly.entity_id
_entity_poly.type
_entity_poly.pdbx_seq_one_letter_code
_entity_poly.pdbx_strand_id
1 'polypeptide(L)'
;LLAVAAGVETGSSHPLAIAILNKAKDAGVSALPSQDAKALMGKGVVATVGGAAAYVASPRYAMEHGGLDGLGLRQATIFEEDGKTAVAVFREKAPLGLIAMRDEPRADAKDAVRQLTAMGVTAVILTGDNPRTAAAIGGGLGLKFEADMMPEDKLAYIREIGSKGGVMMIGDGINDAPALKQASVGV
;
A
#
# COMPACT_ATOMS: atom_id res chain seq x y z
N LEU A 1 -9.25 14.54 -12.18
CA LEU A 1 -9.23 13.34 -11.36
C LEU A 1 -8.48 13.59 -10.06
N LEU A 2 -7.18 13.87 -10.08
CA LEU A 2 -6.31 13.93 -8.89
C LEU A 2 -6.74 15.01 -7.87
N ALA A 3 -7.19 16.21 -8.34
CA ALA A 3 -7.69 17.26 -7.46
C ALA A 3 -8.95 16.85 -6.68
N VAL A 4 -9.83 16.07 -7.32
CA VAL A 4 -11.04 15.52 -6.69
C VAL A 4 -10.66 14.45 -5.68
N ALA A 5 -9.79 13.51 -6.05
CA ALA A 5 -9.33 12.46 -5.15
C ALA A 5 -8.64 13.03 -3.91
N ALA A 6 -7.76 14.01 -4.09
CA ALA A 6 -7.11 14.71 -2.98
C ALA A 6 -8.13 15.44 -2.08
N GLY A 7 -9.18 16.03 -2.67
CA GLY A 7 -10.28 16.62 -1.90
C GLY A 7 -11.01 15.58 -1.05
N VAL A 8 -11.38 14.43 -1.63
CA VAL A 8 -12.05 13.33 -0.88
C VAL A 8 -11.19 12.81 0.27
N GLU A 9 -9.89 12.69 0.07
CA GLU A 9 -8.94 12.12 1.03
C GLU A 9 -8.37 13.15 2.03
N THR A 10 -8.76 14.42 1.92
CA THR A 10 -8.31 15.46 2.84
C THR A 10 -8.69 15.11 4.28
N GLY A 11 -7.70 15.09 5.18
CA GLY A 11 -7.87 14.75 6.58
C GLY A 11 -7.85 13.25 6.90
N SER A 12 -7.72 12.38 5.92
CA SER A 12 -7.54 10.93 6.13
C SER A 12 -6.08 10.60 6.47
N SER A 13 -5.89 9.73 7.45
CA SER A 13 -4.57 9.16 7.83
C SER A 13 -4.29 7.81 7.16
N HIS A 14 -5.19 7.33 6.30
CA HIS A 14 -5.00 6.05 5.62
C HIS A 14 -3.78 6.11 4.65
N PRO A 15 -2.93 5.07 4.57
CA PRO A 15 -1.76 5.08 3.68
C PRO A 15 -2.07 5.44 2.22
N LEU A 16 -3.17 4.92 1.67
CA LEU A 16 -3.62 5.25 0.31
C LEU A 16 -3.98 6.73 0.16
N ALA A 17 -4.62 7.33 1.16
CA ALA A 17 -4.94 8.75 1.18
C ALA A 17 -3.67 9.60 1.18
N ILE A 18 -2.70 9.25 2.02
CA ILE A 18 -1.40 9.92 2.09
C ILE A 18 -0.68 9.86 0.73
N ALA A 19 -0.69 8.70 0.07
CA ALA A 19 -0.10 8.53 -1.26
C ALA A 19 -0.77 9.44 -2.31
N ILE A 20 -2.10 9.53 -2.31
CA ILE A 20 -2.87 10.42 -3.21
C ILE A 20 -2.54 11.90 -2.94
N LEU A 21 -2.52 12.30 -1.67
CA LEU A 21 -2.22 13.69 -1.26
C LEU A 21 -0.78 14.08 -1.63
N ASN A 22 0.19 13.20 -1.39
CA ASN A 22 1.58 13.42 -1.77
C ASN A 22 1.72 13.55 -3.29
N LYS A 23 1.09 12.65 -4.05
CA LYS A 23 1.10 12.73 -5.52
C LYS A 23 0.47 14.01 -6.06
N ALA A 24 -0.60 14.49 -5.43
CA ALA A 24 -1.21 15.77 -5.80
C ALA A 24 -0.23 16.93 -5.56
N LYS A 25 0.41 16.95 -4.39
CA LYS A 25 1.42 17.95 -4.03
C LYS A 25 2.61 17.95 -5.01
N ASP A 26 3.16 16.78 -5.32
CA ASP A 26 4.30 16.62 -6.24
C ASP A 26 3.96 17.05 -7.67
N ALA A 27 2.69 16.85 -8.07
CA ALA A 27 2.19 17.27 -9.38
C ALA A 27 1.74 18.76 -9.41
N GLY A 28 1.87 19.50 -8.30
CA GLY A 28 1.40 20.89 -8.21
C GLY A 28 -0.12 21.02 -8.30
N VAL A 29 -0.87 19.95 -7.99
CA VAL A 29 -2.34 19.90 -8.05
C VAL A 29 -2.91 20.19 -6.67
N SER A 30 -3.63 21.29 -6.52
CA SER A 30 -4.33 21.60 -5.27
C SER A 30 -5.56 20.71 -5.09
N ALA A 31 -5.75 20.21 -3.87
CA ALA A 31 -6.96 19.52 -3.48
C ALA A 31 -8.17 20.47 -3.61
N LEU A 32 -9.28 19.97 -4.14
CA LEU A 32 -10.53 20.75 -4.15
C LEU A 32 -11.11 20.80 -2.73
N PRO A 33 -11.75 21.92 -2.35
CA PRO A 33 -12.43 22.04 -1.07
C PRO A 33 -13.44 20.91 -0.88
N SER A 34 -13.39 20.26 0.29
CA SER A 34 -14.24 19.13 0.62
C SER A 34 -14.89 19.29 1.99
N GLN A 35 -16.05 18.68 2.17
CA GLN A 35 -16.83 18.63 3.41
C GLN A 35 -17.44 17.23 3.58
N ASP A 36 -17.85 16.91 4.80
CA ASP A 36 -18.61 15.70 5.14
C ASP A 36 -17.97 14.39 4.68
N ALA A 37 -16.63 14.29 4.78
CA ALA A 37 -15.94 13.05 4.44
C ALA A 37 -16.37 11.89 5.35
N LYS A 38 -16.74 10.76 4.75
CA LYS A 38 -17.20 9.55 5.44
C LYS A 38 -16.50 8.32 4.88
N ALA A 39 -15.97 7.49 5.77
CA ALA A 39 -15.44 6.19 5.39
C ALA A 39 -16.58 5.23 5.00
N LEU A 40 -16.43 4.57 3.87
CA LEU A 40 -17.26 3.46 3.43
C LEU A 40 -16.51 2.17 3.81
N MET A 41 -16.89 1.55 4.92
CA MET A 41 -16.16 0.47 5.56
C MET A 41 -15.77 -0.64 4.56
N GLY A 42 -14.48 -0.87 4.36
CA GLY A 42 -13.93 -1.84 3.42
C GLY A 42 -14.12 -1.49 1.93
N LYS A 43 -14.62 -0.28 1.60
CA LYS A 43 -14.97 0.10 0.22
C LYS A 43 -14.31 1.38 -0.26
N GLY A 44 -13.98 2.31 0.63
CA GLY A 44 -13.35 3.58 0.29
C GLY A 44 -13.87 4.76 1.11
N VAL A 45 -13.88 5.94 0.51
CA VAL A 45 -14.30 7.21 1.12
C VAL A 45 -15.23 7.96 0.17
N VAL A 46 -16.22 8.65 0.73
CA VAL A 46 -17.08 9.63 0.04
C VAL A 46 -16.98 10.97 0.73
N ALA A 47 -16.97 12.05 -0.03
CA ALA A 47 -17.04 13.43 0.48
C ALA A 47 -17.81 14.33 -0.48
N THR A 48 -18.29 15.46 0.01
CA THR A 48 -18.82 16.54 -0.84
C THR A 48 -17.63 17.38 -1.33
N VAL A 49 -17.35 17.33 -2.62
CA VAL A 49 -16.22 18.05 -3.25
C VAL A 49 -16.76 18.98 -4.34
N GLY A 50 -16.58 20.29 -4.13
CA GLY A 50 -17.12 21.29 -5.07
C GLY A 50 -18.64 21.26 -5.19
N GLY A 51 -19.35 20.98 -4.09
CA GLY A 51 -20.80 20.96 -4.01
C GLY A 51 -21.49 19.68 -4.52
N ALA A 52 -20.72 18.64 -4.88
CA ALA A 52 -21.27 17.35 -5.31
C ALA A 52 -20.55 16.19 -4.63
N ALA A 53 -21.26 15.08 -4.43
CA ALA A 53 -20.67 13.85 -3.88
C ALA A 53 -19.56 13.33 -4.82
N ALA A 54 -18.42 13.01 -4.24
CA ALA A 54 -17.30 12.42 -4.93
C ALA A 54 -16.75 11.24 -4.09
N TYR A 55 -16.27 10.24 -4.78
CA TYR A 55 -15.88 8.96 -4.20
C TYR A 55 -14.44 8.62 -4.60
N VAL A 56 -13.69 8.08 -3.65
CA VAL A 56 -12.48 7.29 -3.87
C VAL A 56 -12.75 5.92 -3.29
N ALA A 57 -12.94 4.92 -4.14
CA ALA A 57 -13.42 3.62 -3.68
C ALA A 57 -12.82 2.47 -4.50
N SER A 58 -13.04 1.23 -4.00
CA SER A 58 -12.63 0.03 -4.72
C SER A 58 -13.29 -0.03 -6.11
N PRO A 59 -12.61 -0.58 -7.12
CA PRO A 59 -13.17 -0.68 -8.49
C PRO A 59 -14.51 -1.42 -8.52
N ARG A 60 -14.67 -2.45 -7.68
CA ARG A 60 -15.92 -3.21 -7.56
C ARG A 60 -17.07 -2.34 -7.06
N TYR A 61 -16.84 -1.58 -5.99
CA TYR A 61 -17.85 -0.66 -5.46
C TYR A 61 -18.24 0.41 -6.50
N ALA A 62 -17.27 0.97 -7.21
CA ALA A 62 -17.50 1.95 -8.26
C ALA A 62 -18.35 1.37 -9.39
N MET A 63 -18.10 0.13 -9.82
CA MET A 63 -18.89 -0.57 -10.83
C MET A 63 -20.36 -0.73 -10.40
N GLU A 64 -20.62 -1.13 -9.17
CA GLU A 64 -21.95 -1.31 -8.59
C GLU A 64 -22.75 0.02 -8.50
N HIS A 65 -22.04 1.16 -8.40
CA HIS A 65 -22.63 2.49 -8.21
C HIS A 65 -22.54 3.39 -9.46
N GLY A 66 -22.24 2.82 -10.63
CA GLY A 66 -22.15 3.56 -11.89
C GLY A 66 -20.98 4.52 -12.02
N GLY A 67 -19.98 4.39 -11.14
CA GLY A 67 -18.74 5.16 -11.15
C GLY A 67 -17.62 4.54 -11.99
N LEU A 68 -17.84 3.37 -12.55
CA LEU A 68 -16.91 2.65 -13.41
C LEU A 68 -17.71 1.76 -14.37
N ASP A 69 -17.22 1.57 -15.57
CA ASP A 69 -17.77 0.63 -16.55
C ASP A 69 -16.96 -0.66 -16.61
N GLY A 70 -17.40 -1.60 -17.46
CA GLY A 70 -16.71 -2.90 -17.61
C GLY A 70 -15.31 -2.78 -18.21
N LEU A 71 -14.99 -1.72 -18.97
CA LEU A 71 -13.64 -1.46 -19.46
C LEU A 71 -12.74 -0.98 -18.34
N GLY A 72 -13.22 -0.04 -17.55
CA GLY A 72 -12.52 0.47 -16.36
C GLY A 72 -12.26 -0.63 -15.32
N LEU A 73 -13.23 -1.54 -15.10
CA LEU A 73 -13.03 -2.67 -14.19
C LEU A 73 -11.92 -3.61 -14.69
N ARG A 74 -11.90 -3.93 -15.98
CA ARG A 74 -10.80 -4.72 -16.58
C ARG A 74 -9.44 -4.02 -16.42
N GLN A 75 -9.40 -2.71 -16.64
CA GLN A 75 -8.15 -1.95 -16.46
C GLN A 75 -7.69 -1.97 -15.01
N ALA A 76 -8.60 -1.87 -14.04
CA ALA A 76 -8.28 -2.00 -12.62
C ALA A 76 -7.71 -3.39 -12.31
N THR A 77 -8.32 -4.45 -12.84
CA THR A 77 -7.82 -5.83 -12.70
C THR A 77 -6.39 -5.97 -13.24
N ILE A 78 -6.10 -5.39 -14.41
CA ILE A 78 -4.73 -5.40 -14.97
C ILE A 78 -3.74 -4.71 -14.02
N PHE A 79 -4.12 -3.59 -13.40
CA PHE A 79 -3.27 -2.93 -12.40
C PHE A 79 -3.05 -3.81 -11.16
N GLU A 80 -4.11 -4.47 -10.68
CA GLU A 80 -4.03 -5.37 -9.52
C GLU A 80 -3.18 -6.61 -9.83
N GLU A 81 -3.30 -7.17 -11.04
CA GLU A 81 -2.44 -8.26 -11.51
C GLU A 81 -0.96 -7.86 -11.62
N ASP A 82 -0.68 -6.57 -11.87
CA ASP A 82 0.68 -6.00 -11.87
C ASP A 82 1.16 -5.62 -10.45
N GLY A 83 0.47 -6.06 -9.41
CA GLY A 83 0.82 -5.82 -8.00
C GLY A 83 0.59 -4.38 -7.54
N LYS A 84 -0.34 -3.66 -8.17
CA LYS A 84 -0.76 -2.31 -7.77
C LYS A 84 -2.08 -2.36 -7.01
N THR A 85 -2.30 -1.43 -6.11
CA THR A 85 -3.62 -1.17 -5.56
C THR A 85 -4.34 -0.16 -6.43
N ALA A 86 -5.50 -0.54 -6.99
CA ALA A 86 -6.32 0.33 -7.82
C ALA A 86 -7.50 0.89 -7.03
N VAL A 87 -7.76 2.19 -7.16
CA VAL A 87 -8.98 2.83 -6.67
C VAL A 87 -9.65 3.62 -7.80
N ALA A 88 -10.96 3.60 -7.82
CA ALA A 88 -11.77 4.40 -8.73
C ALA A 88 -12.13 5.75 -8.10
N VAL A 89 -12.01 6.80 -8.88
CA VAL A 89 -12.46 8.14 -8.53
C VAL A 89 -13.67 8.45 -9.39
N PHE A 90 -14.79 8.80 -8.77
CA PHE A 90 -16.03 9.08 -9.51
C PHE A 90 -16.94 10.04 -8.74
N ARG A 91 -17.89 10.60 -9.44
CA ARG A 91 -19.07 11.31 -8.90
C ARG A 91 -20.31 10.45 -9.15
N GLU A 92 -21.48 10.84 -8.68
CA GLU A 92 -22.70 10.09 -8.98
C GLU A 92 -22.82 9.80 -10.48
N LYS A 93 -22.79 8.50 -10.84
CA LYS A 93 -22.90 7.96 -12.21
C LYS A 93 -21.95 8.59 -13.25
N ALA A 94 -20.89 9.25 -12.79
CA ALA A 94 -19.88 9.89 -13.65
C ALA A 94 -18.47 9.41 -13.29
N PRO A 95 -17.87 8.47 -14.03
CA PRO A 95 -16.50 8.04 -13.82
C PRO A 95 -15.53 9.19 -14.10
N LEU A 96 -14.54 9.37 -13.22
CA LEU A 96 -13.43 10.29 -13.45
C LEU A 96 -12.14 9.54 -13.82
N GLY A 97 -12.02 8.27 -13.43
CA GLY A 97 -10.94 7.38 -13.79
C GLY A 97 -10.41 6.57 -12.62
N LEU A 98 -9.26 5.95 -12.84
CA LEU A 98 -8.56 5.10 -11.87
C LEU A 98 -7.29 5.77 -11.38
N ILE A 99 -6.94 5.51 -10.12
CA ILE A 99 -5.61 5.76 -9.57
C ILE A 99 -5.04 4.40 -9.19
N ALA A 100 -3.88 4.05 -9.74
CA ALA A 100 -3.14 2.86 -9.40
C ALA A 100 -1.91 3.26 -8.58
N MET A 101 -1.76 2.65 -7.42
CA MET A 101 -0.67 2.90 -6.49
C MET A 101 0.14 1.61 -6.34
N ARG A 102 1.44 1.76 -6.20
CA ARG A 102 2.36 0.66 -5.91
C ARG A 102 3.18 1.04 -4.68
N ASP A 103 3.38 0.10 -3.80
CA ASP A 103 4.40 0.25 -2.76
C ASP A 103 5.76 0.16 -3.43
N GLU A 104 6.51 1.26 -3.36
CA GLU A 104 7.88 1.30 -3.85
C GLU A 104 8.84 1.39 -2.66
N PRO A 105 9.92 0.60 -2.68
CA PRO A 105 10.99 0.76 -1.70
C PRO A 105 11.49 2.22 -1.71
N ARG A 106 11.87 2.72 -0.55
CA ARG A 106 12.48 4.04 -0.42
C ARG A 106 13.71 4.15 -1.34
N ALA A 107 13.99 5.35 -1.83
CA ALA A 107 15.10 5.57 -2.75
C ALA A 107 16.48 5.12 -2.18
N ASP A 108 16.64 5.21 -0.85
CA ASP A 108 17.83 4.81 -0.10
C ASP A 108 17.88 3.31 0.25
N ALA A 109 16.78 2.57 0.04
CA ALA A 109 16.69 1.17 0.47
C ALA A 109 17.71 0.25 -0.22
N LYS A 110 17.96 0.44 -1.53
CA LYS A 110 18.96 -0.33 -2.27
C LYS A 110 20.37 -0.13 -1.72
N ASP A 111 20.69 1.10 -1.37
CA ASP A 111 22.00 1.45 -0.83
C ASP A 111 22.17 0.90 0.58
N ALA A 112 21.14 0.94 1.40
CA ALA A 112 21.14 0.34 2.73
C ALA A 112 21.34 -1.19 2.65
N VAL A 113 20.63 -1.88 1.75
CA VAL A 113 20.78 -3.32 1.53
C VAL A 113 22.22 -3.66 1.08
N ARG A 114 22.80 -2.88 0.16
CA ARG A 114 24.20 -3.09 -0.27
C ARG A 114 25.20 -2.95 0.89
N GLN A 115 25.01 -1.95 1.74
CA GLN A 115 25.85 -1.73 2.91
C GLN A 115 25.75 -2.90 3.90
N LEU A 116 24.54 -3.37 4.21
CA LEU A 116 24.33 -4.54 5.05
C LEU A 116 25.00 -5.79 4.48
N THR A 117 24.84 -6.02 3.17
CA THR A 117 25.49 -7.16 2.50
C THR A 117 27.02 -7.07 2.56
N ALA A 118 27.60 -5.88 2.38
CA ALA A 118 29.05 -5.66 2.50
C ALA A 118 29.56 -5.89 3.93
N MET A 119 28.72 -5.75 4.95
CA MET A 119 29.01 -6.07 6.34
C MET A 119 28.81 -7.58 6.67
N GLY A 120 28.46 -8.41 5.67
CA GLY A 120 28.19 -9.83 5.86
C GLY A 120 26.81 -10.14 6.43
N VAL A 121 25.89 -9.16 6.46
CA VAL A 121 24.53 -9.35 6.95
C VAL A 121 23.65 -9.88 5.81
N THR A 122 22.95 -11.00 6.04
CA THR A 122 21.93 -11.51 5.14
C THR A 122 20.58 -10.91 5.52
N ALA A 123 19.96 -10.19 4.58
CA ALA A 123 18.63 -9.60 4.76
C ALA A 123 17.56 -10.42 4.01
N VAL A 124 16.39 -10.58 4.63
CA VAL A 124 15.22 -11.30 4.07
C VAL A 124 13.95 -10.49 4.37
N ILE A 125 13.04 -10.42 3.41
CA ILE A 125 11.73 -9.81 3.59
C ILE A 125 10.75 -10.88 4.09
N LEU A 126 10.07 -10.62 5.21
CA LEU A 126 8.97 -11.45 5.73
C LEU A 126 7.67 -10.65 5.60
N THR A 127 6.76 -11.07 4.73
CA THR A 127 5.53 -10.30 4.47
C THR A 127 4.29 -11.18 4.44
N GLY A 128 3.16 -10.60 4.88
CA GLY A 128 1.84 -11.18 4.68
C GLY A 128 1.25 -10.92 3.28
N ASP A 129 1.95 -10.16 2.44
CA ASP A 129 1.53 -9.93 1.06
C ASP A 129 1.65 -11.20 0.22
N ASN A 130 0.93 -11.23 -0.90
CA ASN A 130 1.02 -12.33 -1.85
C ASN A 130 2.43 -12.42 -2.50
N PRO A 131 2.82 -13.62 -3.02
CA PRO A 131 4.16 -13.85 -3.58
C PRO A 131 4.52 -12.91 -4.75
N ARG A 132 3.54 -12.43 -5.52
CA ARG A 132 3.78 -11.53 -6.65
C ARG A 132 4.24 -10.14 -6.17
N THR A 133 3.55 -9.58 -5.17
CA THR A 133 3.94 -8.31 -4.54
C THR A 133 5.30 -8.42 -3.86
N ALA A 134 5.51 -9.50 -3.09
CA ALA A 134 6.77 -9.76 -2.42
C ALA A 134 7.95 -9.91 -3.41
N ALA A 135 7.72 -10.60 -4.54
CA ALA A 135 8.73 -10.76 -5.60
C ALA A 135 9.09 -9.43 -6.28
N ALA A 136 8.10 -8.55 -6.51
CA ALA A 136 8.35 -7.23 -7.10
C ALA A 136 9.24 -6.37 -6.19
N ILE A 137 8.98 -6.35 -4.88
CA ILE A 137 9.77 -5.60 -3.91
C ILE A 137 11.14 -6.26 -3.69
N GLY A 138 11.17 -7.57 -3.42
CA GLY A 138 12.38 -8.33 -3.17
C GLY A 138 13.33 -8.30 -4.37
N GLY A 139 12.81 -8.51 -5.58
CA GLY A 139 13.57 -8.42 -6.83
C GLY A 139 14.14 -7.02 -7.06
N GLY A 140 13.35 -5.97 -6.76
CA GLY A 140 13.80 -4.58 -6.84
C GLY A 140 14.96 -4.25 -5.91
N LEU A 141 15.04 -4.91 -4.74
CA LEU A 141 16.07 -4.71 -3.73
C LEU A 141 17.19 -5.76 -3.78
N GLY A 142 17.05 -6.84 -4.56
CA GLY A 142 17.97 -7.97 -4.58
C GLY A 142 17.91 -8.83 -3.30
N LEU A 143 16.76 -8.86 -2.64
CA LEU A 143 16.52 -9.60 -1.39
C LEU A 143 15.72 -10.88 -1.63
N LYS A 144 15.99 -11.91 -0.82
CA LYS A 144 15.08 -13.04 -0.65
C LYS A 144 13.80 -12.59 0.08
N PHE A 145 12.72 -13.30 -0.14
CA PHE A 145 11.45 -13.03 0.52
C PHE A 145 10.70 -14.32 0.87
N GLU A 146 9.92 -14.23 1.93
CA GLU A 146 8.89 -15.19 2.32
C GLU A 146 7.55 -14.43 2.33
N ALA A 147 6.58 -14.94 1.59
CA ALA A 147 5.29 -14.30 1.35
C ALA A 147 4.13 -15.06 1.99
N ASP A 148 2.91 -14.50 1.99
CA ASP A 148 1.71 -15.08 2.58
C ASP A 148 1.88 -15.48 4.07
N MET A 149 2.82 -14.85 4.78
CA MET A 149 3.15 -15.20 6.16
C MET A 149 2.14 -14.63 7.16
N MET A 150 1.60 -15.52 7.99
CA MET A 150 0.87 -15.13 9.19
C MET A 150 1.85 -14.72 10.31
N PRO A 151 1.40 -14.00 11.36
CA PRO A 151 2.28 -13.61 12.49
C PRO A 151 3.03 -14.79 13.13
N GLU A 152 2.39 -15.96 13.20
CA GLU A 152 2.97 -17.20 13.74
C GLU A 152 4.11 -17.73 12.84
N ASP A 153 3.97 -17.61 11.53
CA ASP A 153 4.98 -18.05 10.56
C ASP A 153 6.23 -17.18 10.68
N LYS A 154 6.06 -15.87 10.80
CA LYS A 154 7.16 -14.92 11.04
C LYS A 154 7.90 -15.27 12.35
N LEU A 155 7.16 -15.56 13.41
CA LEU A 155 7.73 -15.97 14.70
C LEU A 155 8.54 -17.27 14.58
N ALA A 156 8.01 -18.27 13.87
CA ALA A 156 8.68 -19.55 13.64
C ALA A 156 9.97 -19.36 12.84
N TYR A 157 9.92 -18.55 11.78
CA TYR A 157 11.07 -18.21 10.95
C TYR A 157 12.20 -17.54 11.78
N ILE A 158 11.84 -16.54 12.59
CA ILE A 158 12.82 -15.85 13.46
C ILE A 158 13.46 -16.82 14.47
N ARG A 159 12.71 -17.77 15.02
CA ARG A 159 13.26 -18.82 15.91
C ARG A 159 14.23 -19.72 15.18
N GLU A 160 13.89 -20.14 13.97
CA GLU A 160 14.74 -21.03 13.18
C GLU A 160 16.09 -20.37 12.86
N ILE A 161 16.07 -19.16 12.29
CA ILE A 161 17.32 -18.47 11.94
C ILE A 161 18.09 -18.02 13.18
N GLY A 162 17.40 -17.65 14.26
CA GLY A 162 17.98 -17.29 15.55
C GLY A 162 18.78 -18.42 16.21
N SER A 163 18.45 -19.68 15.92
CA SER A 163 19.23 -20.84 16.38
C SER A 163 20.59 -20.97 15.67
N LYS A 164 20.77 -20.31 14.53
CA LYS A 164 21.98 -20.36 13.69
C LYS A 164 22.87 -19.13 13.85
N GLY A 165 22.37 -18.05 14.47
CA GLY A 165 23.12 -16.81 14.67
C GLY A 165 22.27 -15.69 15.23
N GLY A 166 22.85 -14.49 15.40
CA GLY A 166 22.11 -13.30 15.82
C GLY A 166 21.13 -12.84 14.74
N VAL A 167 19.92 -12.44 15.15
CA VAL A 167 18.86 -11.96 14.26
C VAL A 167 18.39 -10.60 14.71
N MET A 168 18.33 -9.66 13.76
CA MET A 168 17.60 -8.39 13.92
C MET A 168 16.28 -8.48 13.15
N MET A 169 15.18 -8.17 13.82
CA MET A 169 13.86 -8.01 13.21
C MET A 169 13.49 -6.54 13.19
N ILE A 170 13.06 -6.04 12.02
CA ILE A 170 12.56 -4.69 11.83
C ILE A 170 11.10 -4.80 11.40
N GLY A 171 10.19 -4.08 12.08
CA GLY A 171 8.76 -4.14 11.77
C GLY A 171 8.00 -2.94 12.33
N ASP A 172 6.74 -2.75 11.90
CA ASP A 172 5.86 -1.64 12.33
C ASP A 172 5.26 -1.82 13.74
N GLY A 173 5.50 -2.94 14.37
CA GLY A 173 5.22 -3.21 15.78
C GLY A 173 3.87 -3.83 16.09
N ILE A 174 2.82 -3.68 15.30
CA ILE A 174 1.48 -4.14 15.67
C ILE A 174 1.34 -5.65 15.45
N ASN A 175 1.53 -6.10 14.22
CA ASN A 175 1.41 -7.51 13.83
C ASN A 175 2.72 -8.29 14.04
N ASP A 176 3.85 -7.59 14.08
CA ASP A 176 5.18 -8.17 14.20
C ASP A 176 5.70 -8.24 15.65
N ALA A 177 4.93 -7.74 16.63
CA ALA A 177 5.36 -7.68 18.03
C ALA A 177 5.89 -9.01 18.61
N PRO A 178 5.27 -10.18 18.36
CA PRO A 178 5.83 -11.46 18.82
C PRO A 178 7.17 -11.81 18.17
N ALA A 179 7.34 -11.55 16.88
CA ALA A 179 8.58 -11.79 16.13
C ALA A 179 9.68 -10.80 16.54
N LEU A 180 9.35 -9.53 16.74
CA LEU A 180 10.25 -8.50 17.27
C LEU A 180 10.81 -8.89 18.64
N LYS A 181 9.94 -9.38 19.54
CA LYS A 181 10.35 -9.83 20.88
C LYS A 181 11.23 -11.10 20.85
N GLN A 182 11.03 -11.94 19.84
CA GLN A 182 11.80 -13.20 19.68
C GLN A 182 13.19 -12.98 19.12
N ALA A 183 13.39 -11.94 18.31
CA ALA A 183 14.68 -11.62 17.70
C ALA A 183 15.74 -11.23 18.74
N SER A 184 17.01 -11.36 18.40
CA SER A 184 18.13 -10.89 19.23
C SER A 184 18.09 -9.37 19.40
N VAL A 185 17.63 -8.67 18.35
CA VAL A 185 17.37 -7.23 18.35
C VAL A 185 16.06 -7.00 17.60
N GLY A 186 15.07 -6.37 18.24
CA GLY A 186 13.81 -5.91 17.61
C GLY A 186 13.81 -4.39 17.47
N VAL A 187 13.44 -3.87 16.29
CA VAL A 187 13.40 -2.44 15.95
C VAL A 187 12.04 -2.06 15.37
#